data_cd672bfcd820d121ab2e123eab40bc83
#
_entry.id   cd672bfcd820d121ab2e123eab40bc83
#
_cell.length_a   1.000
_cell.length_b   1.000
_cell.length_c   1.000
_cell.angle_alpha   90.00
_cell.angle_beta   90.00
_cell.angle_gamma   90.00
#
_symmetry.space_group_name_H-M   'P 1'
#
loop_
_entity.id
_entity.type
_entity.pdbx_description
1 polymer ?
#
loop_
_entity_poly.entity_id
_entity_poly.type
_entity_poly.pdbx_seq_one_letter_code
_entity_poly.pdbx_strand_id
1 'polypeptide(L)'
;MSQYLVLIYQDERQVSEPAAGTPTMHSHQEFMQANQSALQGGNALAHSHSATSIRPDGGGGFVVTDGPFAETKEQLGGYYLVEANDLDAALEVAKQVPMNEGGVEVRPILVLG
;
A
#
# COMPACT_ATOMS: atom_id res chain seq x y z
N MET A 1 -16.73 7.26 -12.68
CA MET A 1 -15.52 7.50 -11.86
C MET A 1 -14.51 6.39 -12.09
N SER A 2 -13.25 6.67 -11.87
CA SER A 2 -12.18 5.71 -12.02
C SER A 2 -11.66 5.24 -10.66
N GLN A 3 -11.03 4.09 -10.65
CA GLN A 3 -10.41 3.56 -9.44
C GLN A 3 -8.89 3.63 -9.55
N TYR A 4 -8.27 3.90 -8.43
CA TYR A 4 -6.81 4.03 -8.29
C TYR A 4 -6.34 3.23 -7.08
N LEU A 5 -5.17 2.64 -7.22
CA LEU A 5 -4.51 2.00 -6.09
C LEU A 5 -3.43 2.94 -5.57
N VAL A 6 -3.49 3.25 -4.28
CA VAL A 6 -2.48 4.05 -3.60
C VAL A 6 -1.60 3.09 -2.83
N LEU A 7 -0.37 2.93 -3.29
CA LEU A 7 0.62 2.01 -2.70
C LEU A 7 1.50 2.78 -1.75
N ILE A 8 1.60 2.32 -0.52
CA ILE A 8 2.35 3.00 0.54
C ILE A 8 3.68 2.30 0.73
N TYR A 9 4.78 3.03 0.52
CA TYR A 9 6.14 2.53 0.72
C TYR A 9 6.77 3.18 1.93
N GLN A 10 7.54 2.42 2.69
CA GLN A 10 8.14 2.90 3.92
C GLN A 10 9.47 2.20 4.20
N ASP A 11 10.35 2.87 4.94
CA ASP A 11 11.58 2.26 5.45
C ASP A 11 11.24 1.53 6.75
N GLU A 12 11.19 0.21 6.69
CA GLU A 12 10.78 -0.63 7.81
C GLU A 12 11.71 -0.53 9.03
N ARG A 13 12.94 -0.04 8.82
CA ARG A 13 13.87 0.16 9.93
C ARG A 13 13.45 1.34 10.80
N GLN A 14 12.65 2.25 10.28
CA GLN A 14 12.23 3.47 10.96
C GLN A 14 10.76 3.47 11.35
N VAL A 15 9.98 2.51 10.86
CA VAL A 15 8.54 2.44 11.09
C VAL A 15 8.19 1.07 11.64
N SER A 16 7.58 1.04 12.83
CA SER A 16 7.06 -0.21 13.40
C SER A 16 5.83 -0.68 12.65
N GLU A 17 5.54 -1.98 12.76
CA GLU A 17 4.29 -2.50 12.22
C GLU A 17 3.11 -1.80 12.90
N PRO A 18 2.06 -1.43 12.12
CA PRO A 18 0.88 -0.82 12.70
C PRO A 18 0.22 -1.75 13.72
N ALA A 19 -0.22 -1.18 14.82
CA ALA A 19 -0.94 -1.90 15.85
C ALA A 19 -2.01 -0.99 16.43
N ALA A 20 -3.09 -1.60 16.94
CA ALA A 20 -4.18 -0.85 17.54
C ALA A 20 -3.67 0.08 18.64
N GLY A 21 -4.15 1.31 18.64
CA GLY A 21 -3.80 2.31 19.65
C GLY A 21 -2.48 3.03 19.43
N THR A 22 -1.74 2.73 18.36
CA THR A 22 -0.50 3.44 18.05
C THR A 22 -0.79 4.79 17.37
N PRO A 23 0.12 5.78 17.48
CA PRO A 23 -0.07 7.06 16.76
C PRO A 23 -0.21 6.88 15.24
N THR A 24 0.54 5.96 14.65
CA THR A 24 0.44 5.68 13.22
C THR A 24 -0.96 5.18 12.84
N MET A 25 -1.50 4.24 13.60
CA MET A 25 -2.84 3.73 13.36
C MET A 25 -3.89 4.82 13.55
N HIS A 26 -3.71 5.68 14.56
CA HIS A 26 -4.62 6.80 14.80
C HIS A 26 -4.63 7.77 13.61
N SER A 27 -3.47 8.09 13.06
CA SER A 27 -3.36 8.97 11.89
C SER A 27 -4.06 8.37 10.67
N HIS A 28 -3.93 7.06 10.45
CA HIS A 28 -4.65 6.40 9.37
C HIS A 28 -6.16 6.39 9.59
N GLN A 29 -6.61 6.24 10.84
CA GLN A 29 -8.04 6.33 11.16
C GLN A 29 -8.60 7.71 10.84
N GLU A 30 -7.87 8.77 11.17
CA GLU A 30 -8.27 10.14 10.83
C GLU A 30 -8.34 10.34 9.31
N PHE A 31 -7.34 9.83 8.59
CA PHE A 31 -7.34 9.88 7.13
C PHE A 31 -8.57 9.16 6.55
N MET A 32 -8.86 7.96 7.04
CA MET A 32 -10.00 7.18 6.55
C MET A 32 -11.33 7.89 6.83
N GLN A 33 -11.48 8.51 7.98
CA GLN A 33 -12.69 9.28 8.30
C GLN A 33 -12.87 10.48 7.38
N ALA A 34 -11.79 11.21 7.12
CA ALA A 34 -11.84 12.40 6.28
C ALA A 34 -12.13 12.08 4.81
N ASN A 35 -11.86 10.86 4.37
CA ASN A 35 -11.95 10.47 2.96
C ASN A 35 -12.90 9.29 2.72
N GLN A 36 -13.88 9.09 3.59
CA GLN A 36 -14.80 7.94 3.52
C GLN A 36 -15.45 7.77 2.16
N SER A 37 -15.88 8.87 1.53
CA SER A 37 -16.58 8.79 0.25
C SER A 37 -15.70 8.33 -0.90
N ALA A 38 -14.39 8.55 -0.81
CA ALA A 38 -13.44 8.17 -1.85
C ALA A 38 -12.84 6.78 -1.62
N LEU A 39 -12.76 6.33 -0.37
CA LEU A 39 -12.12 5.06 -0.04
C LEU A 39 -13.05 3.88 -0.27
N GLN A 40 -12.56 2.90 -1.03
CA GLN A 40 -13.28 1.66 -1.33
C GLN A 40 -12.68 0.46 -0.60
N GLY A 41 -11.52 0.62 0.01
CA GLY A 41 -10.83 -0.43 0.75
C GLY A 41 -9.38 -0.08 1.01
N GLY A 42 -8.71 -0.97 1.70
CA GLY A 42 -7.29 -0.82 1.99
C GLY A 42 -6.88 -1.74 3.13
N ASN A 43 -5.59 -1.99 3.23
CA ASN A 43 -5.03 -2.81 4.30
C ASN A 43 -3.60 -2.40 4.59
N ALA A 44 -3.22 -2.47 5.86
CA ALA A 44 -1.82 -2.46 6.26
C ALA A 44 -1.23 -3.85 6.08
N LEU A 45 0.04 -3.92 5.75
CA LEU A 45 0.75 -5.18 5.58
C LEU A 45 1.77 -5.36 6.70
N ALA A 46 1.98 -6.61 7.10
CA ALA A 46 3.09 -6.96 7.97
C ALA A 46 4.42 -6.65 7.25
N HIS A 47 5.49 -6.46 8.01
CA HIS A 47 6.79 -6.13 7.44
C HIS A 47 7.29 -7.22 6.49
N SER A 48 8.20 -6.83 5.60
CA SER A 48 8.65 -7.65 4.48
C SER A 48 9.26 -8.99 4.89
N HIS A 49 9.78 -9.13 6.11
CA HIS A 49 10.32 -10.40 6.57
C HIS A 49 9.27 -11.52 6.65
N SER A 50 8.00 -11.16 6.73
CA SER A 50 6.89 -12.12 6.74
C SER A 50 6.44 -12.52 5.33
N ALA A 51 6.99 -11.89 4.29
CA ALA A 51 6.60 -12.16 2.91
C ALA A 51 7.11 -13.53 2.46
N THR A 52 6.39 -14.10 1.52
CA THR A 52 6.82 -15.30 0.79
C THR A 52 6.70 -15.01 -0.68
N SER A 53 7.75 -15.25 -1.43
CA SER A 53 7.79 -14.97 -2.85
C SER A 53 7.77 -16.28 -3.65
N ILE A 54 7.08 -16.27 -4.76
CA ILE A 54 6.94 -17.43 -5.64
C ILE A 54 7.31 -16.99 -7.05
N ARG A 55 8.22 -17.74 -7.67
CA ARG A 55 8.59 -17.53 -9.08
C ARG A 55 8.48 -18.84 -9.84
N PRO A 56 8.08 -18.79 -11.12
CA PRO A 56 8.19 -20.00 -11.96
C PRO A 56 9.67 -20.39 -12.11
N ASP A 57 9.95 -21.69 -12.13
CA ASP A 57 11.31 -22.19 -12.26
C ASP A 57 11.73 -22.44 -13.72
N GLY A 58 10.81 -22.22 -14.66
CA GLY A 58 11.06 -22.43 -16.09
C GLY A 58 10.80 -23.86 -16.57
N GLY A 59 10.49 -24.78 -15.66
CA GLY A 59 10.26 -26.18 -15.98
C GLY A 59 8.91 -26.74 -15.58
N GLY A 60 7.92 -25.84 -15.38
CA GLY A 60 6.57 -26.21 -14.98
C GLY A 60 6.34 -26.23 -13.49
N GLY A 61 7.36 -25.94 -12.69
CA GLY A 61 7.28 -25.84 -11.24
C GLY A 61 7.54 -24.43 -10.76
N PHE A 62 7.78 -24.29 -9.45
CA PHE A 62 7.95 -23.00 -8.78
C PHE A 62 9.12 -23.02 -7.81
N VAL A 63 9.72 -21.86 -7.61
CA VAL A 63 10.66 -21.61 -6.52
C VAL A 63 9.92 -20.75 -5.49
N VAL A 64 9.85 -21.22 -4.26
CA VAL A 64 9.23 -20.52 -3.14
C VAL A 64 10.34 -20.08 -2.21
N THR A 65 10.39 -18.79 -1.89
CA THR A 65 11.44 -18.17 -1.10
C THR A 65 10.84 -17.31 0.00
N ASP A 66 11.39 -17.37 1.22
CA ASP A 66 11.03 -16.46 2.28
C ASP A 66 11.56 -15.08 1.96
N GLY A 67 10.72 -14.06 2.19
CA GLY A 67 11.08 -12.69 1.97
C GLY A 67 10.43 -12.07 0.73
N PRO A 68 10.61 -10.76 0.54
CA PRO A 68 10.04 -10.03 -0.60
C PRO A 68 10.83 -10.30 -1.88
N PHE A 69 10.24 -9.95 -3.03
CA PHE A 69 10.92 -10.04 -4.32
C PHE A 69 12.22 -9.26 -4.37
N ALA A 70 12.23 -8.10 -3.74
CA ALA A 70 13.41 -7.23 -3.70
C ALA A 70 13.63 -6.73 -2.28
N GLU A 71 14.86 -6.80 -1.81
CA GLU A 71 15.25 -6.27 -0.51
C GLU A 71 15.72 -4.83 -0.69
N THR A 72 14.75 -3.93 -0.81
CA THR A 72 14.99 -2.51 -1.00
C THR A 72 14.87 -1.77 0.31
N LYS A 73 15.41 -0.56 0.35
CA LYS A 73 15.32 0.30 1.54
C LYS A 73 13.87 0.59 1.90
N GLU A 74 13.05 0.84 0.89
CA GLU A 74 11.63 1.10 1.07
C GLU A 74 10.83 -0.12 0.61
N GLN A 75 9.93 -0.58 1.49
CA GLN A 75 9.10 -1.75 1.25
C GLN A 75 7.64 -1.37 1.27
N LEU A 76 6.83 -2.13 0.55
CA LEU A 76 5.39 -1.94 0.52
C LEU A 76 4.82 -2.20 1.92
N GLY A 77 4.19 -1.19 2.52
CA GLY A 77 3.64 -1.28 3.87
C GLY A 77 2.13 -1.31 3.93
N GLY A 78 1.46 -1.05 2.80
CA GLY A 78 0.01 -1.05 2.76
C GLY A 78 -0.52 -0.44 1.48
N TYR A 79 -1.82 -0.36 1.38
CA TYR A 79 -2.47 0.25 0.22
C TYR A 79 -3.87 0.73 0.56
N TYR A 80 -4.36 1.67 -0.25
CA TYR A 80 -5.76 2.06 -0.28
C TYR A 80 -6.30 1.95 -1.69
N LEU A 81 -7.56 1.52 -1.81
CA LEU A 81 -8.31 1.57 -3.06
C LEU A 81 -9.15 2.84 -3.05
N VAL A 82 -8.95 3.71 -4.03
CA VAL A 82 -9.58 5.03 -4.09
C VAL A 82 -10.41 5.13 -5.36
N GLU A 83 -11.62 5.67 -5.22
CA GLU A 83 -12.46 6.05 -6.35
C GLU A 83 -12.44 7.56 -6.50
N ALA A 84 -12.15 8.06 -7.69
CA ALA A 84 -12.03 9.50 -7.96
C ALA A 84 -12.43 9.80 -9.41
N ASN A 85 -12.78 11.04 -9.68
CA ASN A 85 -13.18 11.46 -11.03
C ASN A 85 -12.03 11.36 -12.03
N ASP A 86 -10.83 11.70 -11.59
CA ASP A 86 -9.63 11.71 -12.43
C ASP A 86 -8.38 11.56 -11.56
N LEU A 87 -7.22 11.54 -12.20
CA LEU A 87 -5.94 11.41 -11.50
C LEU A 87 -5.72 12.55 -10.52
N ASP A 88 -6.04 13.78 -10.89
CA ASP A 88 -5.82 14.93 -10.02
C ASP A 88 -6.61 14.79 -8.72
N ALA A 89 -7.86 14.34 -8.80
CA ALA A 89 -8.68 14.09 -7.61
C ALA A 89 -8.10 12.95 -6.77
N ALA A 90 -7.59 11.90 -7.41
CA ALA A 90 -6.94 10.79 -6.70
C ALA A 90 -5.67 11.25 -5.98
N LEU A 91 -4.87 12.12 -6.61
CA LEU A 91 -3.67 12.68 -5.99
C LEU A 91 -3.99 13.53 -4.77
N GLU A 92 -5.08 14.28 -4.81
CA GLU A 92 -5.49 15.08 -3.65
C GLU A 92 -5.83 14.19 -2.44
N VAL A 93 -6.44 13.04 -2.67
CA VAL A 93 -6.67 12.06 -1.62
C VAL A 93 -5.35 11.45 -1.16
N ALA A 94 -4.51 11.04 -2.09
CA ALA A 94 -3.24 10.37 -1.80
C ALA A 94 -2.29 11.24 -0.96
N LYS A 95 -2.29 12.55 -1.19
CA LYS A 95 -1.46 13.49 -0.40
C LYS A 95 -1.82 13.52 1.07
N GLN A 96 -3.02 13.10 1.43
CA GLN A 96 -3.49 13.08 2.83
C GLN A 96 -3.13 11.78 3.55
N VAL A 97 -2.64 10.77 2.84
CA VAL A 97 -2.20 9.52 3.46
C VAL A 97 -1.03 9.82 4.41
N PRO A 98 -1.08 9.34 5.66
CA PRO A 98 0.04 9.52 6.56
C PRO A 98 1.32 8.89 6.00
N MET A 99 2.36 9.69 5.90
CA MET A 99 3.66 9.27 5.38
C MET A 99 4.72 9.66 6.39
N ASN A 100 5.49 8.67 6.85
CA ASN A 100 6.61 8.93 7.75
C ASN A 100 7.91 8.95 6.93
N GLU A 101 8.49 7.77 6.72
CA GLU A 101 9.73 7.61 5.97
C GLU A 101 9.42 6.83 4.70
N GLY A 102 9.20 7.53 3.61
CA GLY A 102 8.85 6.91 2.34
C GLY A 102 7.90 7.79 1.55
N GLY A 103 6.96 7.19 0.88
CA GLY A 103 6.00 7.91 0.05
C GLY A 103 4.90 7.00 -0.44
N VAL A 104 4.08 7.53 -1.34
CA VAL A 104 3.01 6.76 -1.96
C VAL A 104 3.14 6.80 -3.47
N GLU A 105 2.68 5.75 -4.10
CA GLU A 105 2.57 5.65 -5.55
C GLU A 105 1.11 5.47 -5.90
N VAL A 106 0.62 6.22 -6.88
CA VAL A 106 -0.77 6.15 -7.32
C VAL A 106 -0.83 5.52 -8.69
N ARG A 107 -1.58 4.41 -8.82
CA ARG A 107 -1.73 3.71 -10.11
C ARG A 107 -3.18 3.61 -10.52
N PRO A 108 -3.52 4.02 -11.74
CA PRO A 108 -4.86 3.76 -12.27
C PRO A 108 -5.10 2.25 -12.36
N ILE A 109 -6.31 1.83 -12.02
CA ILE A 109 -6.70 0.43 -12.19
C ILE A 109 -7.33 0.27 -13.56
N LEU A 110 -6.84 -0.71 -14.31
CA LEU A 110 -7.38 -1.00 -15.64
C LEU A 110 -8.78 -1.57 -15.53
N VAL A 111 -9.67 -1.07 -16.36
CA VAL A 111 -10.98 -1.67 -16.55
C VAL A 111 -10.86 -2.69 -17.68
N LEU A 112 -11.03 -3.96 -17.34
CA LEU A 112 -10.91 -5.05 -18.29
C LEU A 112 -12.32 -5.57 -18.67
N GLY A 113 -12.61 -5.54 -19.95
CA GLY A 113 -13.87 -6.04 -20.50
C GLY A 113 -14.94 -5.01 -20.72
#